data_15f0d83feddf992b61f019748cfa180d
#
_entry.id   15f0d83feddf992b61f019748cfa180d
#
_cell.length_a   1.000
_cell.length_b   1.000
_cell.length_c   1.000
_cell.angle_alpha   90.00
_cell.angle_beta   90.00
_cell.angle_gamma   90.00
#
_symmetry.space_group_name_H-M   'P 1'
#
loop_
_entity.id
_entity.type
_entity.pdbx_description
1 polymer ?
#
loop_
_entity_poly.entity_id
_entity_poly.type
_entity_poly.pdbx_seq_one_letter_code
_entity_poly.pdbx_strand_id
1 'polypeptide(L)'
;MDRIEKIKEMMAANPKDSFLCHALALEYIKLGKDNDAKKLFESILENEPSYIGSYYHLAKLLERIGETDAAIKVYEQGMEMAKKAGDNHSLSELRSAFEELTF
;
A
#
# COMPACT_ATOMS: atom_id res chain seq x y z
N MET A 1 25.25 -6.21 3.21
CA MET A 1 24.16 -6.03 2.26
C MET A 1 22.99 -5.35 2.98
N ASP A 2 22.49 -4.26 2.44
CA ASP A 2 21.38 -3.58 3.09
C ASP A 2 20.03 -4.28 2.80
N ARG A 3 18.98 -3.79 3.47
CA ARG A 3 17.67 -4.43 3.38
C ARG A 3 17.08 -4.37 1.97
N ILE A 4 17.27 -3.25 1.28
CA ILE A 4 16.75 -3.08 -0.08
C ILE A 4 17.42 -4.07 -1.04
N GLU A 5 18.73 -4.21 -0.96
CA GLU A 5 19.46 -5.17 -1.79
C GLU A 5 19.01 -6.60 -1.55
N LYS A 6 18.79 -6.96 -0.27
CA LYS A 6 18.29 -8.28 0.10
C LYS A 6 16.92 -8.55 -0.49
N ILE A 7 16.02 -7.57 -0.37
CA ILE A 7 14.66 -7.71 -0.91
C ILE A 7 14.72 -7.87 -2.43
N LYS A 8 15.53 -7.05 -3.11
CA LYS A 8 15.68 -7.13 -4.56
C LYS A 8 16.25 -8.48 -5.02
N GLU A 9 17.16 -9.04 -4.26
CA GLU A 9 17.68 -10.38 -4.54
C GLU A 9 16.56 -11.43 -4.49
N MET A 10 15.74 -11.37 -3.45
CA MET A 10 14.60 -12.29 -3.33
C MET A 10 13.58 -12.07 -4.45
N MET A 11 13.37 -10.82 -4.84
CA MET A 11 12.46 -10.47 -5.94
C MET A 11 12.96 -10.96 -7.30
N ALA A 12 14.26 -11.18 -7.47
CA ALA A 12 14.80 -11.71 -8.72
C ALA A 12 14.18 -13.06 -9.07
N ALA A 13 13.89 -13.88 -8.05
CA ALA A 13 13.24 -15.16 -8.24
C ALA A 13 11.71 -15.05 -8.28
N ASN A 14 11.13 -14.05 -7.60
CA ASN A 14 9.70 -13.87 -7.48
C ASN A 14 9.33 -12.38 -7.64
N PRO A 15 9.42 -11.84 -8.88
CA PRO A 15 9.25 -10.39 -9.10
C PRO A 15 7.86 -9.85 -8.81
N LYS A 16 6.85 -10.72 -8.77
CA LYS A 16 5.46 -10.30 -8.50
C LYS A 16 4.96 -10.72 -7.13
N ASP A 17 5.86 -11.17 -6.26
CA ASP A 17 5.49 -11.54 -4.90
C ASP A 17 5.04 -10.27 -4.16
N SER A 18 3.77 -10.22 -3.77
CA SER A 18 3.18 -9.04 -3.13
C SER A 18 3.86 -8.68 -1.81
N PHE A 19 4.24 -9.67 -1.02
CA PHE A 19 4.91 -9.42 0.25
C PHE A 19 6.26 -8.73 0.03
N LEU A 20 7.03 -9.21 -0.93
CA LEU A 20 8.35 -8.63 -1.23
C LEU A 20 8.21 -7.22 -1.82
N CYS A 21 7.26 -7.03 -2.73
CA CYS A 21 7.00 -5.71 -3.31
C CYS A 21 6.55 -4.72 -2.23
N HIS A 22 5.69 -5.17 -1.32
CA HIS A 22 5.22 -4.34 -0.20
C HIS A 22 6.39 -3.95 0.71
N ALA A 23 7.25 -4.91 1.06
CA ALA A 23 8.42 -4.65 1.89
C ALA A 23 9.35 -3.63 1.24
N LEU A 24 9.57 -3.74 -0.08
CA LEU A 24 10.42 -2.80 -0.81
C LEU A 24 9.79 -1.41 -0.83
N ALA A 25 8.47 -1.34 -1.04
CA ALA A 25 7.75 -0.06 -1.04
C ALA A 25 7.90 0.65 0.31
N LEU A 26 7.80 -0.09 1.42
CA LEU A 26 7.99 0.50 2.76
C LEU A 26 9.40 1.05 2.95
N GLU A 27 10.42 0.36 2.43
CA GLU A 27 11.79 0.86 2.49
C GLU A 27 11.96 2.13 1.67
N TYR A 28 11.33 2.19 0.49
CA TYR A 28 11.37 3.40 -0.32
C TYR A 28 10.71 4.59 0.38
N ILE A 29 9.61 4.36 1.09
CA ILE A 29 8.97 5.42 1.88
C ILE A 29 9.95 5.99 2.92
N LYS A 30 10.68 5.11 3.59
CA LYS A 30 11.69 5.54 4.58
C LYS A 30 12.77 6.42 3.96
N LEU A 31 13.09 6.20 2.70
CA LEU A 31 14.10 6.96 1.98
C LEU A 31 13.54 8.21 1.29
N GLY A 32 12.24 8.47 1.42
CA GLY A 32 11.59 9.59 0.75
C GLY A 32 11.37 9.38 -0.74
N LYS A 33 11.50 8.13 -1.23
CA LYS A 33 11.28 7.79 -2.64
C LYS A 33 9.81 7.45 -2.88
N ASP A 34 8.97 8.46 -2.73
CA ASP A 34 7.51 8.28 -2.75
C ASP A 34 6.99 7.78 -4.10
N ASN A 35 7.52 8.27 -5.20
CA ASN A 35 7.06 7.83 -6.53
C ASN A 35 7.38 6.36 -6.79
N ASP A 36 8.54 5.90 -6.35
CA ASP A 36 8.92 4.50 -6.49
C ASP A 36 8.04 3.61 -5.63
N ALA A 37 7.76 4.03 -4.40
CA ALA A 37 6.86 3.31 -3.50
C ALA A 37 5.45 3.25 -4.07
N LYS A 38 4.95 4.36 -4.60
CA LYS A 38 3.61 4.42 -5.20
C LYS A 38 3.45 3.40 -6.33
N LYS A 39 4.42 3.33 -7.23
CA LYS A 39 4.38 2.38 -8.35
C LYS A 39 4.32 0.94 -7.87
N LEU A 40 5.08 0.61 -6.83
CA LEU A 40 5.06 -0.74 -6.26
C LEU A 40 3.71 -1.08 -5.65
N PHE A 41 3.13 -0.17 -4.86
CA PHE A 41 1.80 -0.41 -4.28
C PHE A 41 0.73 -0.56 -5.36
N GLU A 42 0.78 0.29 -6.38
CA GLU A 42 -0.17 0.21 -7.50
C GLU A 42 -0.06 -1.13 -8.21
N SER A 43 1.15 -1.60 -8.44
CA SER A 43 1.40 -2.90 -9.07
C SER A 43 0.86 -4.05 -8.21
N ILE A 44 1.10 -3.99 -6.89
CA ILE A 44 0.58 -5.00 -5.97
C ILE A 44 -0.94 -5.10 -6.08
N LEU A 45 -1.63 -3.97 -6.01
CA LEU A 45 -3.09 -3.96 -5.99
C LEU A 45 -3.71 -4.27 -7.36
N GLU A 46 -2.98 -4.03 -8.43
CA GLU A 46 -3.40 -4.45 -9.77
C GLU A 46 -3.33 -5.96 -9.91
N ASN A 47 -2.26 -6.58 -9.40
CA ASN A 47 -2.05 -8.01 -9.50
C ASN A 47 -2.81 -8.80 -8.45
N GLU A 48 -2.96 -8.24 -7.25
CA GLU A 48 -3.61 -8.92 -6.13
C GLU A 48 -4.44 -7.92 -5.31
N PRO A 49 -5.65 -7.59 -5.81
CA PRO A 49 -6.52 -6.61 -5.13
C PRO A 49 -6.89 -6.97 -3.69
N SER A 50 -6.78 -8.25 -3.32
CA SER A 50 -7.07 -8.71 -1.97
C SER A 50 -5.90 -8.53 -0.99
N TYR A 51 -4.80 -7.95 -1.44
CA TYR A 51 -3.65 -7.70 -0.55
C TYR A 51 -3.93 -6.45 0.29
N ILE A 52 -4.72 -6.62 1.33
CA ILE A 52 -5.36 -5.53 2.08
C ILE A 52 -4.37 -4.52 2.68
N GLY A 53 -3.23 -5.00 3.18
CA GLY A 53 -2.25 -4.13 3.83
C GLY A 53 -1.69 -3.01 2.96
N SER A 54 -1.69 -3.17 1.64
CA SER A 54 -1.14 -2.15 0.76
C SER A 54 -2.07 -0.95 0.56
N TYR A 55 -3.38 -1.11 0.78
CA TYR A 55 -4.32 0.03 0.62
C TYR A 55 -4.03 1.15 1.61
N TYR A 56 -3.83 0.80 2.88
CA TYR A 56 -3.56 1.81 3.91
C TYR A 56 -2.30 2.61 3.58
N HIS A 57 -1.22 1.92 3.27
CA HIS A 57 0.06 2.57 2.99
C HIS A 57 0.02 3.41 1.71
N LEU A 58 -0.65 2.90 0.66
CA LEU A 58 -0.78 3.67 -0.58
C LEU A 58 -1.61 4.93 -0.35
N ALA A 59 -2.73 4.81 0.36
CA ALA A 59 -3.59 5.97 0.63
C ALA A 59 -2.86 7.02 1.45
N LYS A 60 -2.11 6.61 2.48
CA LYS A 60 -1.31 7.55 3.29
C LYS A 60 -0.24 8.25 2.45
N LEU A 61 0.39 7.51 1.55
CA LEU A 61 1.37 8.06 0.64
C LEU A 61 0.74 9.11 -0.29
N LEU A 62 -0.44 8.79 -0.83
CA LEU A 62 -1.16 9.71 -1.72
C LEU A 62 -1.56 11.00 -0.99
N GLU A 63 -1.99 10.90 0.28
CA GLU A 63 -2.24 12.10 1.10
C GLU A 63 -1.00 12.96 1.19
N ARG A 64 0.14 12.35 1.51
CA ARG A 64 1.40 13.07 1.74
C ARG A 64 1.87 13.80 0.49
N ILE A 65 1.68 13.23 -0.69
CA ILE A 65 2.08 13.87 -1.94
C ILE A 65 1.01 14.79 -2.53
N GLY A 66 -0.09 15.00 -1.81
CA GLY A 66 -1.13 15.95 -2.20
C GLY A 66 -2.19 15.42 -3.15
N GLU A 67 -2.21 14.12 -3.41
CA GLU A 67 -3.22 13.50 -4.27
C GLU A 67 -4.41 13.02 -3.44
N THR A 68 -5.12 13.97 -2.87
CA THR A 68 -6.20 13.70 -1.91
C THR A 68 -7.35 12.88 -2.49
N ASP A 69 -7.81 13.22 -3.69
CA ASP A 69 -8.92 12.49 -4.32
C ASP A 69 -8.56 11.03 -4.58
N ALA A 70 -7.33 10.79 -5.03
CA ALA A 70 -6.83 9.43 -5.24
C ALA A 70 -6.75 8.67 -3.92
N ALA A 71 -6.30 9.35 -2.85
CA ALA A 71 -6.24 8.74 -1.51
C ALA A 71 -7.62 8.29 -1.04
N ILE A 72 -8.63 9.14 -1.22
CA ILE A 72 -10.00 8.81 -0.84
C ILE A 72 -10.47 7.54 -1.55
N LYS A 73 -10.25 7.45 -2.85
CA LYS A 73 -10.62 6.26 -3.63
C LYS A 73 -9.93 5.00 -3.12
N VAL A 74 -8.64 5.11 -2.80
CA VAL A 74 -7.88 3.95 -2.31
C VAL A 74 -8.40 3.50 -0.95
N TYR A 75 -8.73 4.43 -0.05
CA TYR A 75 -9.34 4.07 1.23
C TYR A 75 -10.67 3.33 1.01
N GLU A 76 -11.51 3.85 0.12
CA GLU A 76 -12.80 3.23 -0.16
C GLU A 76 -12.66 1.82 -0.72
N GLN A 77 -11.74 1.63 -1.65
CA GLN A 77 -11.45 0.32 -2.23
C GLN A 77 -10.93 -0.64 -1.16
N GLY A 78 -10.03 -0.17 -0.32
CA GLY A 78 -9.46 -0.97 0.77
C GLY A 78 -10.53 -1.40 1.78
N MET A 79 -11.43 -0.49 2.13
CA MET A 79 -12.52 -0.80 3.05
C MET A 79 -13.45 -1.88 2.46
N GLU A 80 -13.75 -1.79 1.17
CA GLU A 80 -14.56 -2.78 0.50
C GLU A 80 -13.90 -4.16 0.51
N MET A 81 -12.60 -4.21 0.21
CA MET A 81 -11.86 -5.47 0.22
C MET A 81 -11.75 -6.05 1.63
N ALA A 82 -11.55 -5.20 2.64
CA ALA A 82 -11.49 -5.64 4.03
C ALA A 82 -12.83 -6.23 4.48
N LYS A 83 -13.95 -5.62 4.06
CA LYS A 83 -15.29 -6.17 4.36
C LYS A 83 -15.47 -7.55 3.74
N LYS A 84 -15.09 -7.71 2.49
CA LYS A 84 -15.21 -8.99 1.78
C LYS A 84 -14.38 -10.09 2.45
N ALA A 85 -13.23 -9.72 2.98
CA ALA A 85 -12.33 -10.67 3.63
C ALA A 85 -12.70 -10.93 5.09
N GLY A 86 -13.62 -10.16 5.66
CA GLY A 86 -13.95 -10.25 7.07
C GLY A 86 -12.84 -9.72 7.97
N ASP A 87 -11.96 -8.88 7.43
CA ASP A 87 -10.84 -8.30 8.16
C ASP A 87 -11.27 -7.02 8.86
N ASN A 88 -11.85 -7.18 10.06
CA ASN A 88 -12.39 -6.06 10.82
C ASN A 88 -11.33 -5.09 11.31
N HIS A 89 -10.14 -5.58 11.60
CA HIS A 89 -9.03 -4.74 12.06
C HIS A 89 -8.62 -3.76 10.95
N SER A 90 -8.36 -4.28 9.76
CA SER A 90 -7.98 -3.44 8.62
C SER A 90 -9.10 -2.49 8.22
N LEU A 91 -10.37 -2.96 8.27
CA LEU A 91 -11.52 -2.11 7.98
C LEU A 91 -11.57 -0.92 8.93
N SER A 92 -11.36 -1.17 10.21
CA SER A 92 -11.39 -0.12 11.24
C SER A 92 -10.27 0.90 11.03
N GLU A 93 -9.05 0.45 10.72
CA GLU A 93 -7.92 1.33 10.45
C GLU A 93 -8.18 2.20 9.21
N LEU A 94 -8.64 1.58 8.13
CA LEU A 94 -8.91 2.29 6.88
C LEU A 94 -10.03 3.32 7.06
N ARG A 95 -11.09 2.93 7.77
CA ARG A 95 -12.22 3.83 8.04
C ARG A 95 -11.78 5.04 8.86
N SER A 96 -10.98 4.80 9.90
CA SER A 96 -10.50 5.87 10.77
C SER A 96 -9.68 6.90 9.97
N ALA A 97 -8.75 6.42 9.14
CA ALA A 97 -7.94 7.29 8.31
C ALA A 97 -8.78 8.02 7.26
N PHE A 98 -9.76 7.33 6.66
CA PHE A 98 -10.66 7.91 5.68
C PHE A 98 -11.48 9.04 6.31
N GLU A 99 -12.00 8.83 7.52
CA GLU A 99 -12.79 9.83 8.23
C GLU A 99 -11.96 11.06 8.60
N GLU A 100 -10.72 10.86 9.02
CA GLU A 100 -9.81 11.97 9.31
C GLU A 100 -9.57 12.84 8.06
N LEU A 101 -9.51 12.21 6.90
CA LEU A 101 -9.25 12.92 5.64
C LEU A 101 -10.48 13.66 5.13
N THR A 102 -11.68 13.10 5.36
CA THR A 102 -12.92 13.61 4.76
C THR A 102 -13.77 14.46 5.70
N PHE A 103 -13.51 14.40 6.99
CA PHE A 103 -14.18 15.20 8.00
C PHE A 103 -13.16 16.12 8.70
#